data_e8f850efc63bc51636526fa4e63b4de5
#
_entry.id   e8f850efc63bc51636526fa4e63b4de5
#
_cell.length_a   1.000
_cell.length_b   1.000
_cell.length_c   1.000
_cell.angle_alpha   90.00
_cell.angle_beta   90.00
_cell.angle_gamma   90.00
#
_symmetry.space_group_name_H-M   'P 1'
#
loop_
_entity.id
_entity.type
_entity.pdbx_description
1 polymer ?
#
loop_
_entity_poly.entity_id
_entity_poly.type
_entity_poly.pdbx_seq_one_letter_code
_entity_poly.pdbx_strand_id
1 'polypeptide(L)'
;MTTISYLNHSLAASNRYPRIAGWEANLIETIETYRHEPFAWSKNDCFTFAVRCEEAVCGRTRFPELYKAQYKNQFGSMRAFMREGYYGMIDCMNQRLDEIDMRVARRGDWSVV
;
A
#
# COMPACT_ATOMS: atom_id res chain seq x y z
N MET A 1 -15.28 -7.15 -12.63
CA MET A 1 -13.93 -6.76 -12.16
C MET A 1 -13.60 -7.61 -10.94
N THR A 2 -12.43 -8.21 -10.91
CA THR A 2 -12.02 -9.06 -9.79
C THR A 2 -11.38 -8.20 -8.70
N THR A 3 -11.83 -8.39 -7.46
CA THR A 3 -11.22 -7.73 -6.31
C THR A 3 -10.17 -8.67 -5.70
N ILE A 4 -8.97 -8.15 -5.50
CA ILE A 4 -7.88 -8.86 -4.85
C ILE A 4 -7.63 -8.18 -3.51
N SER A 5 -7.60 -8.94 -2.43
CA SER A 5 -7.36 -8.42 -1.09
C SER A 5 -6.06 -8.97 -0.52
N TYR A 6 -5.37 -8.16 0.24
CA TYR A 6 -4.10 -8.51 0.84
C TYR A 6 -4.08 -8.17 2.33
N LEU A 7 -3.43 -9.02 3.13
CA LEU A 7 -3.16 -8.69 4.52
C LEU A 7 -2.19 -7.51 4.59
N ASN A 8 -2.45 -6.62 5.52
CA ASN A 8 -1.55 -5.50 5.79
C ASN A 8 -0.27 -5.96 6.52
N HIS A 9 -0.23 -7.22 6.94
CA HIS A 9 0.96 -7.83 7.49
C HIS A 9 1.06 -9.27 7.00
N SER A 10 2.29 -9.74 6.75
CA SER A 10 2.53 -11.12 6.35
C SER A 10 2.39 -12.07 7.53
N LEU A 11 1.90 -13.29 7.25
CA LEU A 11 1.89 -14.37 8.23
C LEU A 11 3.29 -14.97 8.43
N ALA A 12 4.20 -14.81 7.47
CA ALA A 12 5.59 -15.24 7.61
C ALA A 12 6.30 -14.33 8.61
N ALA A 13 7.02 -14.93 9.57
CA ALA A 13 7.65 -14.18 10.65
C ALA A 13 8.60 -13.10 10.14
N SER A 14 9.38 -13.39 9.08
CA SER A 14 10.34 -12.47 8.49
C SER A 14 9.70 -11.25 7.81
N ASN A 15 8.43 -11.36 7.40
CA ASN A 15 7.70 -10.31 6.69
C ASN A 15 6.53 -9.74 7.51
N ARG A 16 6.40 -10.15 8.75
CA ARG A 16 5.27 -9.72 9.56
C ARG A 16 5.36 -8.23 9.90
N TYR A 17 4.30 -7.51 9.60
CA TYR A 17 4.12 -6.11 9.97
C TYR A 17 2.87 -6.00 10.83
N PRO A 18 3.01 -6.22 12.16
CA PRO A 18 1.84 -6.16 13.04
C PRO A 18 1.30 -4.74 13.15
N ARG A 19 0.02 -4.64 13.44
CA ARG A 19 -0.61 -3.35 13.70
C ARG A 19 -0.09 -2.78 15.03
N ILE A 20 0.28 -1.49 15.01
CA ILE A 20 0.77 -0.81 16.21
C ILE A 20 -0.40 -0.33 17.08
N ALA A 21 -0.11 -0.01 18.34
CA ALA A 21 -1.11 0.56 19.23
C ALA A 21 -1.65 1.88 18.64
N GLY A 22 -2.97 2.06 18.68
CA GLY A 22 -3.62 3.27 18.15
C GLY A 22 -3.75 3.29 16.62
N TRP A 23 -3.56 2.16 15.95
CA TRP A 23 -3.59 2.10 14.49
C TRP A 23 -4.95 2.54 13.92
N GLU A 24 -6.06 2.27 14.60
CA GLU A 24 -7.38 2.67 14.09
C GLU A 24 -7.51 4.18 14.01
N ALA A 25 -7.09 4.89 15.04
CA ALA A 25 -7.09 6.36 15.05
C ALA A 25 -6.13 6.91 14.00
N ASN A 26 -4.94 6.32 13.88
CA ASN A 26 -3.95 6.72 12.88
C ASN A 26 -4.49 6.54 11.46
N LEU A 27 -5.18 5.44 11.20
CA LEU A 27 -5.76 5.17 9.88
C LEU A 27 -6.85 6.19 9.56
N ILE A 28 -7.75 6.46 10.50
CA ILE A 28 -8.83 7.44 10.31
C ILE A 28 -8.23 8.83 10.03
N GLU A 29 -7.23 9.24 10.80
CA GLU A 29 -6.57 10.53 10.60
C GLU A 29 -5.92 10.62 9.22
N THR A 30 -5.25 9.56 8.78
CA THR A 30 -4.62 9.52 7.45
C THR A 30 -5.66 9.65 6.35
N ILE A 31 -6.76 8.90 6.44
CA ILE A 31 -7.84 8.99 5.46
C ILE A 31 -8.42 10.40 5.44
N GLU A 32 -8.71 10.99 6.60
CA GLU A 32 -9.28 12.34 6.66
C GLU A 32 -8.33 13.40 6.11
N THR A 33 -7.03 13.25 6.33
CA THR A 33 -6.02 14.19 5.83
C THR A 33 -5.95 14.17 4.30
N TYR A 34 -5.93 12.98 3.69
CA TYR A 34 -5.62 12.85 2.26
C TYR A 34 -6.84 12.69 1.36
N ARG A 35 -8.02 12.41 1.90
CA ARG A 35 -9.23 12.21 1.09
C ARG A 35 -9.62 13.44 0.26
N HIS A 36 -9.27 14.61 0.73
CA HIS A 36 -9.58 15.89 0.07
C HIS A 36 -8.41 16.44 -0.75
N GLU A 37 -7.24 15.79 -0.69
CA GLU A 37 -6.11 16.21 -1.49
C GLU A 37 -6.32 15.82 -2.94
N PRO A 38 -5.97 16.69 -3.91
CA PRO A 38 -6.10 16.33 -5.31
C PRO A 38 -5.13 15.21 -5.69
N PHE A 39 -5.51 14.43 -6.70
CA PHE A 39 -4.62 13.42 -7.26
C PHE A 39 -3.33 14.08 -7.76
N ALA A 40 -2.20 13.47 -7.44
CA ALA A 40 -0.89 13.90 -7.93
C ALA A 40 0.04 12.69 -7.98
N TRP A 41 0.63 12.44 -9.14
CA TRP A 41 1.56 11.33 -9.30
C TRP A 41 2.70 11.43 -8.30
N SER A 42 3.05 10.30 -7.69
CA SER A 42 4.07 10.09 -6.64
C SER A 42 3.84 10.85 -5.33
N LYS A 43 2.81 11.68 -5.24
CA LYS A 43 2.50 12.44 -4.03
C LYS A 43 1.18 12.03 -3.40
N ASN A 44 0.14 11.87 -4.23
CA ASN A 44 -1.18 11.43 -3.77
C ASN A 44 -1.87 10.64 -4.88
N ASP A 45 -1.29 9.53 -5.25
CA ASP A 45 -1.89 8.54 -6.15
C ASP A 45 -2.35 7.33 -5.33
N CYS A 46 -2.98 6.37 -5.99
CA CYS A 46 -3.54 5.20 -5.29
C CYS A 46 -2.49 4.42 -4.50
N PHE A 47 -1.29 4.26 -5.04
CA PHE A 47 -0.23 3.51 -4.38
C PHE A 47 0.35 4.28 -3.19
N THR A 48 0.68 5.56 -3.35
CA THR A 48 1.23 6.37 -2.27
C THR A 48 0.23 6.55 -1.13
N PHE A 49 -1.05 6.69 -1.46
CA PHE A 49 -2.09 6.76 -0.43
C PHE A 49 -2.15 5.45 0.37
N ALA A 50 -2.13 4.30 -0.31
CA ALA A 50 -2.15 3.00 0.34
C ALA A 50 -0.92 2.80 1.23
N VAL A 51 0.25 3.24 0.80
CA VAL A 51 1.48 3.17 1.60
C VAL A 51 1.37 4.03 2.85
N ARG A 52 0.79 5.23 2.76
CA ARG A 52 0.55 6.07 3.93
C ARG A 52 -0.38 5.40 4.93
N CYS A 53 -1.41 4.71 4.44
CA CYS A 53 -2.30 3.94 5.31
C CYS A 53 -1.54 2.78 5.97
N GLU A 54 -0.66 2.10 5.24
CA GLU A 54 0.17 1.05 5.82
C GLU A 54 1.06 1.59 6.94
N GLU A 55 1.71 2.73 6.72
CA GLU A 55 2.53 3.36 7.75
C GLU A 55 1.72 3.74 8.97
N ALA A 56 0.50 4.24 8.78
CA ALA A 56 -0.38 4.60 9.89
C ALA A 56 -0.75 3.36 10.73
N VAL A 57 -0.95 2.22 10.09
CA VAL A 57 -1.40 0.98 10.73
C VAL A 57 -0.23 0.21 11.34
N CYS A 58 0.90 0.14 10.64
CA CYS A 58 2.03 -0.72 11.00
C CYS A 58 3.26 0.04 11.50
N GLY A 59 3.26 1.37 11.41
CA GLY A 59 4.40 2.20 11.80
C GLY A 59 5.56 2.18 10.80
N ARG A 60 5.44 1.43 9.73
CA ARG A 60 6.46 1.30 8.68
C ARG A 60 5.84 0.77 7.40
N THR A 61 6.56 0.86 6.30
CA THR A 61 6.11 0.36 5.01
C THR A 61 7.02 -0.73 4.46
N ARG A 62 6.42 -1.68 3.72
CA ARG A 62 7.16 -2.69 2.95
C ARG A 62 7.72 -2.15 1.63
N PHE A 63 7.41 -0.90 1.28
CA PHE A 63 7.69 -0.33 -0.03
C PHE A 63 8.49 0.98 0.07
N PRO A 64 9.58 1.03 0.86
CA PRO A 64 10.27 2.31 1.11
C PRO A 64 10.88 2.93 -0.16
N GLU A 65 11.46 2.12 -1.06
CA GLU A 65 12.06 2.63 -2.29
C GLU A 65 11.02 3.19 -3.23
N LEU A 66 9.88 2.48 -3.36
CA LEU A 66 8.78 2.92 -4.23
C LEU A 66 8.07 4.14 -3.66
N TYR A 67 7.96 4.23 -2.34
CA TYR A 67 7.36 5.38 -1.69
C TYR A 67 8.18 6.66 -1.89
N LYS A 68 9.50 6.52 -2.00
CA LYS A 68 10.41 7.64 -2.24
C LYS A 68 10.56 7.98 -3.73
N ALA A 69 10.11 7.10 -4.62
CA ALA A 69 10.25 7.31 -6.05
C ALA A 69 9.49 8.55 -6.51
N GLN A 70 10.09 9.30 -7.42
CA GLN A 70 9.47 10.49 -8.00
C GLN A 70 9.13 10.21 -9.45
N TYR A 71 7.88 10.46 -9.82
CA TYR A 71 7.40 10.30 -11.21
C TYR A 71 6.24 11.27 -11.44
N LYS A 72 6.01 11.60 -12.71
CA LYS A 72 5.04 12.64 -13.10
C LYS A 72 3.87 12.11 -13.93
N ASN A 73 3.88 10.82 -14.28
CA ASN A 73 2.84 10.21 -15.11
C ASN A 73 2.83 8.70 -14.91
N GLN A 74 1.89 8.05 -15.58
CA GLN A 74 1.72 6.61 -15.50
C GLN A 74 2.96 5.84 -15.93
N PHE A 75 3.64 6.28 -17.00
CA PHE A 75 4.84 5.61 -17.48
C PHE A 75 5.99 5.70 -16.48
N GLY A 76 6.13 6.85 -15.83
CA GLY A 76 7.11 7.02 -14.75
C GLY A 76 6.84 6.12 -13.57
N SER A 77 5.58 5.95 -13.21
CA SER A 77 5.16 5.00 -12.17
C SER A 77 5.55 3.57 -12.54
N MET A 78 5.25 3.14 -13.77
CA MET A 78 5.63 1.80 -14.24
C MET A 78 7.14 1.60 -14.21
N ARG A 79 7.91 2.59 -14.65
CA ARG A 79 9.37 2.52 -14.60
C ARG A 79 9.91 2.40 -13.18
N ALA A 80 9.25 3.05 -12.22
CA ALA A 80 9.66 2.94 -10.82
C ALA A 80 9.50 1.51 -10.31
N PHE A 81 8.38 0.85 -10.62
CA PHE A 81 8.20 -0.56 -10.27
C PHE A 81 9.20 -1.47 -10.99
N MET A 82 9.44 -1.25 -12.27
CA MET A 82 10.36 -2.06 -13.05
C MET A 82 11.81 -1.91 -12.56
N ARG A 83 12.19 -0.71 -12.13
CA ARG A 83 13.52 -0.46 -11.57
C ARG A 83 13.77 -1.28 -10.31
N GLU A 84 12.72 -1.53 -9.53
CA GLU A 84 12.81 -2.36 -8.31
C GLU A 84 12.57 -3.85 -8.60
N GLY A 85 12.48 -4.25 -9.87
CA GLY A 85 12.37 -5.65 -10.26
C GLY A 85 10.96 -6.19 -10.41
N TYR A 86 9.96 -5.31 -10.49
CA TYR A 86 8.57 -5.73 -10.65
C TYR A 86 8.02 -5.38 -12.02
N TYR A 87 7.07 -6.19 -12.51
CA TYR A 87 6.39 -5.89 -13.78
C TYR A 87 5.36 -4.76 -13.65
N GLY A 88 4.95 -4.44 -12.43
CA GLY A 88 4.00 -3.38 -12.14
C GLY A 88 3.51 -3.45 -10.71
N MET A 89 2.49 -2.67 -10.39
CA MET A 89 1.97 -2.55 -9.03
C MET A 89 1.42 -3.88 -8.49
N ILE A 90 0.64 -4.60 -9.31
CA ILE A 90 0.03 -5.87 -8.86
C ILE A 90 1.11 -6.92 -8.59
N ASP A 91 2.11 -7.03 -9.48
CA ASP A 91 3.22 -7.94 -9.27
C ASP A 91 3.97 -7.60 -7.97
N CYS A 92 4.22 -6.32 -7.73
CA CYS A 92 4.85 -5.85 -6.51
C CYS A 92 4.05 -6.26 -5.27
N MET A 93 2.74 -6.05 -5.29
CA MET A 93 1.87 -6.41 -4.18
C MET A 93 1.86 -7.91 -3.94
N ASN A 94 1.82 -8.72 -5.01
CA ASN A 94 1.85 -10.18 -4.90
C ASN A 94 3.15 -10.69 -4.27
N GLN A 95 4.26 -10.01 -4.50
CA GLN A 95 5.55 -10.41 -3.94
C GLN A 95 5.77 -9.94 -2.50
N ARG A 96 5.10 -8.87 -2.09
CA ARG A 96 5.33 -8.23 -0.79
C ARG A 96 4.21 -8.46 0.22
N LEU A 97 3.02 -8.82 -0.23
CA LEU A 97 1.84 -9.00 0.61
C LEU A 97 1.26 -10.38 0.41
N ASP A 98 0.61 -10.91 1.44
CA ASP A 98 -0.10 -12.18 1.34
C ASP A 98 -1.50 -11.95 0.78
N GLU A 99 -1.81 -12.62 -0.32
CA GLU A 99 -3.17 -12.60 -0.86
C GLU A 99 -4.09 -13.39 0.06
N ILE A 100 -5.27 -12.84 0.35
CA ILE A 100 -6.27 -13.48 1.20
C ILE A 100 -7.64 -13.47 0.52
N ASP A 101 -8.52 -14.32 1.01
CA ASP A 101 -9.92 -14.30 0.60
C ASP A 101 -10.56 -12.99 1.08
N MET A 102 -11.26 -12.31 0.19
CA MET A 102 -11.93 -11.05 0.48
C MET A 102 -12.89 -11.15 1.68
N ARG A 103 -13.46 -12.33 1.91
CA ARG A 103 -14.40 -12.56 3.02
C ARG A 103 -13.76 -12.44 4.40
N VAL A 104 -12.43 -12.61 4.50
CA VAL A 104 -11.69 -12.47 5.76
C VAL A 104 -10.89 -11.17 5.85
N ALA A 105 -11.02 -10.30 4.85
CA ALA A 105 -10.34 -9.01 4.87
C ALA A 105 -10.89 -8.14 6.00
N ARG A 106 -9.99 -7.37 6.61
CA ARG A 106 -10.30 -6.50 7.73
C ARG A 106 -9.87 -5.07 7.45
N ARG A 107 -10.38 -4.16 8.25
CA ARG A 107 -9.97 -2.75 8.20
C ARG A 107 -8.44 -2.65 8.29
N GLY A 108 -7.86 -1.87 7.40
CA GLY A 108 -6.40 -1.73 7.30
C GLY A 108 -5.74 -2.67 6.30
N ASP A 109 -6.47 -3.65 5.77
CA ASP A 109 -5.97 -4.50 4.68
C ASP A 109 -6.15 -3.78 3.34
N TRP A 110 -5.35 -4.17 2.35
CA TRP A 110 -5.40 -3.58 1.02
C TRP A 110 -6.35 -4.36 0.12
N SER A 111 -6.99 -3.67 -0.82
CA SER A 111 -7.73 -4.33 -1.88
C SER A 111 -7.53 -3.59 -3.20
N VAL A 112 -7.61 -4.35 -4.29
CA VAL A 112 -7.54 -3.83 -5.66
C VAL A 112 -8.85 -4.20 -6.34
N VAL A 113 -9.53 -3.21 -6.85
CA VAL A 113 -10.81 -3.39 -7.54
C VAL A 113 -10.71 -3.08 -9.02
#